data_2609571d9dc1afa0e6c054822143bf63
#
_entry.id   2609571d9dc1afa0e6c054822143bf63
#
_cell.length_a   1.000
_cell.length_b   1.000
_cell.length_c   1.000
_cell.angle_alpha   90.00
_cell.angle_beta   90.00
_cell.angle_gamma   90.00
#
_symmetry.space_group_name_H-M   'P 1'
#
loop_
_entity.id
_entity.type
_entity.pdbx_description
1 polymer ?
#
loop_
_entity_poly.entity_id
_entity_poly.type
_entity_poly.pdbx_seq_one_letter_code
_entity_poly.pdbx_strand_id
1 'polypeptide(L)'
;ADQVTMTDNGRQMFIAAGTNGYIYNSTYQELAFNTTNGVTTVWNGDVTYVYPGQPVSGTGIPTSATVSSVVYDTTTTTFNTTNASTTVSGGSTTNINVGQPVSGTGIPAGARVASITNTTTFVLSAAATATNTGVTLTFSPFFILSAAATATNTGTTLTFTPFLTTLTSPFEGAVGCGFLDGWFVYNQPDSQIFWVLDSTSTTIDPLYFASAEGSPDNLVTLIVDHREIWLFGTNSVEVWYDAGLPDFPMARIQGAFNEIGCLAAYSVAKLDNGLFWLGADQRGNGIVYRSKGYSGERISTHAVEWQIQQYSNLSDAVGYTYQQDGHSFYVLNFPTADTTWVYDVATGAWHERAGWENDQFTRTRGNCQMNFNNEVVIGDYRSGEIYAYDPTVYSEAGTTQKWLRSWRAIPTGQNNLNRSTQHSLQLDCQAGVGLSGYSQEEVNEIIYIYDRAHDFILDRAGSPLLIRDYADYTVTVGADPQVMLRWSDDGGHTWSNEHWKSMGQIGQTGYRTIWRRLGMTLKLRDRVYEISGTDPVQIAIMGAELHVSPTNA
;
A
#
# COMPACT_ATOMS: atom_id res chain seq x y z
N ALA A 1 15.76 1.34 -7.07
CA ALA A 1 14.67 0.49 -7.57
C ALA A 1 13.43 1.37 -7.66
N ASP A 2 12.76 1.32 -8.78
CA ASP A 2 11.54 2.08 -8.99
C ASP A 2 10.42 1.54 -8.09
N GLN A 3 9.59 2.40 -7.59
CA GLN A 3 8.44 2.00 -6.77
C GLN A 3 7.40 1.33 -7.68
N VAL A 4 6.78 0.26 -7.18
CA VAL A 4 5.72 -0.45 -7.89
C VAL A 4 4.38 0.06 -7.40
N THR A 5 3.49 0.39 -8.33
CA THR A 5 2.09 0.72 -8.04
C THR A 5 1.18 -0.41 -8.52
N MET A 6 0.14 -0.67 -7.73
CA MET A 6 -0.79 -1.76 -8.00
C MET A 6 -2.21 -1.35 -7.66
N THR A 7 -3.14 -1.86 -8.45
CA THR A 7 -4.58 -1.77 -8.16
C THR A 7 -5.27 -3.04 -8.64
N ASP A 8 -6.37 -3.41 -8.03
CA ASP A 8 -7.12 -4.62 -8.39
C ASP A 8 -8.62 -4.37 -8.50
N ASN A 9 -9.30 -5.29 -9.17
CA ASN A 9 -10.76 -5.36 -9.27
C ASN A 9 -11.35 -6.59 -8.54
N GLY A 10 -10.55 -7.19 -7.62
CA GLY A 10 -10.88 -8.43 -6.91
C GLY A 10 -10.56 -9.73 -7.68
N ARG A 11 -10.16 -9.66 -8.95
CA ARG A 11 -9.82 -10.81 -9.82
C ARG A 11 -8.55 -10.61 -10.63
N GLN A 12 -8.34 -9.41 -11.07
CA GLN A 12 -7.17 -8.98 -11.81
C GLN A 12 -6.46 -7.89 -11.05
N MET A 13 -5.15 -7.87 -11.16
CA MET A 13 -4.29 -6.84 -10.60
C MET A 13 -3.52 -6.18 -11.73
N PHE A 14 -3.68 -4.88 -11.87
CA PHE A 14 -2.81 -4.04 -12.69
C PHE A 14 -1.56 -3.71 -11.87
N ILE A 15 -0.39 -3.93 -12.46
CA ILE A 15 0.91 -3.71 -11.81
C ILE A 15 1.74 -2.83 -12.73
N ALA A 16 2.23 -1.69 -12.24
CA ALA A 16 3.18 -0.85 -12.94
C ALA A 16 4.51 -0.76 -12.17
N ALA A 17 5.59 -1.05 -12.85
CA ALA A 17 6.95 -1.04 -12.34
C ALA A 17 7.86 -0.25 -13.30
N GLY A 18 7.94 1.08 -13.08
CA GLY A 18 8.61 2.00 -14.00
C GLY A 18 7.97 1.97 -15.39
N THR A 19 8.73 1.62 -16.41
CA THR A 19 8.26 1.51 -17.82
C THR A 19 7.57 0.18 -18.14
N ASN A 20 7.52 -0.78 -17.21
CA ASN A 20 6.89 -2.07 -17.42
C ASN A 20 5.51 -2.13 -16.78
N GLY A 21 4.55 -2.68 -17.48
CA GLY A 21 3.19 -2.91 -16.99
C GLY A 21 2.78 -4.36 -17.14
N TYR A 22 1.97 -4.83 -16.20
CA TYR A 22 1.49 -6.19 -16.16
C TYR A 22 0.04 -6.24 -15.71
N ILE A 23 -0.70 -7.23 -16.23
CA ILE A 23 -1.99 -7.66 -15.70
C ILE A 23 -1.82 -9.08 -15.14
N TYR A 24 -1.97 -9.23 -13.84
CA TYR A 24 -2.07 -10.53 -13.19
C TYR A 24 -3.54 -10.91 -13.03
N ASN A 25 -3.94 -12.02 -13.61
CA ASN A 25 -5.26 -12.59 -13.43
C ASN A 25 -5.18 -13.73 -12.42
N SER A 26 -5.87 -13.59 -11.30
CA SER A 26 -5.88 -14.57 -10.21
C SER A 26 -6.91 -15.69 -10.38
N THR A 27 -7.71 -15.65 -11.45
CA THR A 27 -8.86 -16.55 -11.62
C THR A 27 -8.40 -17.99 -11.92
N TYR A 28 -8.77 -18.90 -11.02
CA TYR A 28 -8.78 -20.34 -11.29
C TYR A 28 -10.23 -20.78 -11.44
N GLN A 29 -10.53 -21.48 -12.52
CA GLN A 29 -11.89 -21.98 -12.74
C GLN A 29 -11.90 -23.25 -13.59
N GLU A 30 -12.94 -24.05 -13.39
CA GLU A 30 -13.25 -25.23 -14.18
C GLU A 30 -14.63 -25.07 -14.80
N LEU A 31 -14.70 -25.01 -16.12
CA LEU A 31 -15.91 -24.69 -16.87
C LEU A 31 -16.13 -25.71 -17.98
N ALA A 32 -17.39 -26.04 -18.23
CA ALA A 32 -17.77 -26.99 -19.29
C ALA A 32 -17.90 -26.28 -20.63
N PHE A 33 -17.23 -26.81 -21.65
CA PHE A 33 -17.25 -26.29 -23.03
C PHE A 33 -17.35 -27.40 -24.05
N ASN A 34 -17.69 -27.02 -25.28
CA ASN A 34 -17.64 -27.88 -26.44
C ASN A 34 -16.39 -27.54 -27.26
N THR A 35 -15.69 -28.58 -27.71
CA THR A 35 -14.54 -28.51 -28.64
C THR A 35 -14.83 -29.27 -29.92
N THR A 36 -14.11 -28.94 -30.98
CA THR A 36 -14.15 -29.69 -32.24
C THR A 36 -12.73 -29.96 -32.71
N ASN A 37 -12.42 -31.22 -33.04
CA ASN A 37 -11.10 -31.59 -33.49
C ASN A 37 -10.66 -30.75 -34.72
N GLY A 38 -9.44 -30.25 -34.69
CA GLY A 38 -8.88 -29.43 -35.76
C GLY A 38 -9.37 -27.98 -35.80
N VAL A 39 -10.16 -27.51 -34.79
CA VAL A 39 -10.74 -26.17 -34.73
C VAL A 39 -10.28 -25.44 -33.47
N THR A 40 -9.97 -24.18 -33.62
CA THR A 40 -9.55 -23.32 -32.48
C THR A 40 -10.70 -22.77 -31.66
N THR A 41 -11.93 -22.76 -32.20
CA THR A 41 -13.13 -22.22 -31.51
C THR A 41 -13.63 -23.18 -30.44
N VAL A 42 -13.83 -22.64 -29.22
CA VAL A 42 -14.40 -23.33 -28.07
C VAL A 42 -15.67 -22.57 -27.65
N TRP A 43 -16.75 -23.30 -27.40
CA TRP A 43 -18.08 -22.72 -27.32
C TRP A 43 -19.02 -23.48 -26.37
N ASN A 44 -20.24 -22.93 -26.15
CA ASN A 44 -21.30 -23.50 -25.32
C ASN A 44 -20.89 -23.61 -23.84
N GLY A 45 -20.21 -22.61 -23.32
CA GLY A 45 -19.86 -22.45 -21.92
C GLY A 45 -19.90 -20.99 -21.51
N ASP A 46 -19.72 -20.76 -20.23
CA ASP A 46 -19.63 -19.41 -19.66
C ASP A 46 -18.24 -18.84 -19.88
N VAL A 47 -18.15 -17.73 -20.63
CA VAL A 47 -16.88 -17.05 -20.92
C VAL A 47 -16.66 -15.80 -20.09
N THR A 48 -17.54 -15.50 -19.12
CA THR A 48 -17.51 -14.25 -18.33
C THR A 48 -16.15 -13.96 -17.70
N TYR A 49 -15.41 -15.01 -17.33
CA TYR A 49 -14.10 -14.90 -16.68
C TYR A 49 -12.99 -15.66 -17.43
N VAL A 50 -13.15 -15.78 -18.73
CA VAL A 50 -12.11 -16.32 -19.62
C VAL A 50 -11.42 -15.12 -20.27
N TYR A 51 -10.09 -15.06 -20.21
CA TYR A 51 -9.33 -13.88 -20.65
C TYR A 51 -8.30 -14.23 -21.72
N PRO A 52 -8.04 -13.36 -22.69
CA PRO A 52 -6.94 -13.53 -23.63
C PRO A 52 -5.59 -13.73 -22.91
N GLY A 53 -4.77 -14.66 -23.39
CA GLY A 53 -3.51 -15.06 -22.77
C GLY A 53 -3.62 -16.13 -21.67
N GLN A 54 -4.81 -16.37 -21.14
CA GLN A 54 -5.02 -17.32 -20.05
C GLN A 54 -4.68 -18.75 -20.47
N PRO A 55 -3.85 -19.49 -19.70
CA PRO A 55 -3.60 -20.90 -19.95
C PRO A 55 -4.86 -21.73 -19.75
N VAL A 56 -5.10 -22.62 -20.67
CA VAL A 56 -6.26 -23.54 -20.67
C VAL A 56 -5.80 -24.97 -20.91
N SER A 57 -6.36 -25.89 -20.13
CA SER A 57 -6.07 -27.33 -20.22
C SER A 57 -7.35 -28.14 -20.07
N GLY A 58 -7.29 -29.38 -20.48
CA GLY A 58 -8.42 -30.32 -20.41
C GLY A 58 -8.40 -31.36 -21.55
N THR A 59 -9.36 -32.27 -21.54
CA THR A 59 -9.44 -33.31 -22.55
C THR A 59 -9.68 -32.70 -23.95
N GLY A 60 -8.78 -32.97 -24.89
CA GLY A 60 -8.86 -32.45 -26.25
C GLY A 60 -8.30 -31.03 -26.42
N ILE A 61 -7.62 -30.51 -25.42
CA ILE A 61 -6.88 -29.24 -25.50
C ILE A 61 -5.38 -29.53 -25.67
N PRO A 62 -4.70 -28.89 -26.63
CA PRO A 62 -3.25 -29.07 -26.81
C PRO A 62 -2.46 -28.66 -25.58
N THR A 63 -1.32 -29.29 -25.34
CA THR A 63 -0.39 -28.89 -24.29
C THR A 63 0.05 -27.44 -24.48
N SER A 64 0.09 -26.66 -23.42
CA SER A 64 0.46 -25.22 -23.41
C SER A 64 -0.46 -24.34 -24.25
N ALA A 65 -1.69 -24.77 -24.52
CA ALA A 65 -2.68 -23.92 -25.18
C ALA A 65 -3.09 -22.73 -24.26
N THR A 66 -3.30 -21.60 -24.89
CA THR A 66 -3.84 -20.40 -24.23
C THR A 66 -5.09 -19.93 -24.96
N VAL A 67 -5.85 -19.08 -24.31
CA VAL A 67 -6.95 -18.33 -24.92
C VAL A 67 -6.35 -17.25 -25.84
N SER A 68 -6.67 -17.27 -27.12
CA SER A 68 -6.18 -16.25 -28.07
C SER A 68 -7.06 -15.02 -28.07
N SER A 69 -8.39 -15.20 -28.07
CA SER A 69 -9.37 -14.11 -28.00
C SER A 69 -10.69 -14.62 -27.42
N VAL A 70 -11.51 -13.70 -26.89
CA VAL A 70 -12.83 -13.99 -26.32
C VAL A 70 -13.86 -13.05 -26.92
N VAL A 71 -15.05 -13.56 -27.21
CA VAL A 71 -16.24 -12.79 -27.57
C VAL A 71 -17.27 -12.99 -26.46
N TYR A 72 -17.49 -11.94 -25.68
CA TYR A 72 -18.32 -12.01 -24.47
C TYR A 72 -19.81 -11.82 -24.75
N ASP A 73 -20.16 -11.06 -25.78
CA ASP A 73 -21.52 -10.63 -26.02
C ASP A 73 -22.32 -11.62 -26.87
N THR A 74 -23.60 -11.74 -26.52
CA THR A 74 -24.58 -12.39 -27.37
C THR A 74 -25.18 -11.37 -28.33
N THR A 75 -25.02 -11.60 -29.63
CA THR A 75 -25.61 -10.76 -30.68
C THR A 75 -26.86 -11.40 -31.24
N THR A 76 -27.92 -10.65 -31.43
CA THR A 76 -29.13 -11.09 -32.12
C THR A 76 -29.42 -10.19 -33.32
N THR A 77 -29.65 -10.79 -34.47
CA THR A 77 -30.02 -10.05 -35.69
C THR A 77 -30.81 -10.93 -36.65
N THR A 78 -31.53 -10.30 -37.57
CA THR A 78 -32.42 -11.02 -38.52
C THR A 78 -31.70 -11.28 -39.84
N PHE A 79 -31.92 -12.51 -40.37
CA PHE A 79 -31.34 -12.95 -41.64
C PHE A 79 -32.36 -13.80 -42.44
N ASN A 80 -32.01 -14.01 -43.70
CA ASN A 80 -32.71 -14.95 -44.57
C ASN A 80 -31.88 -16.22 -44.72
N THR A 81 -32.52 -17.37 -44.57
CA THR A 81 -31.93 -18.69 -44.78
C THR A 81 -32.57 -19.37 -45.98
N THR A 82 -31.82 -20.24 -46.67
CA THR A 82 -32.32 -21.08 -47.75
C THR A 82 -32.03 -22.52 -47.41
N ASN A 83 -33.05 -23.40 -47.50
CA ASN A 83 -32.89 -24.81 -47.21
C ASN A 83 -31.76 -25.43 -48.05
N ALA A 84 -30.95 -26.27 -47.41
CA ALA A 84 -29.79 -26.92 -47.99
C ALA A 84 -28.67 -25.96 -48.47
N SER A 85 -28.72 -24.67 -48.13
CA SER A 85 -27.66 -23.67 -48.39
C SER A 85 -26.89 -23.34 -47.15
N THR A 86 -25.57 -23.13 -47.27
CA THR A 86 -24.73 -22.61 -46.21
C THR A 86 -24.72 -21.08 -46.21
N THR A 87 -25.18 -20.41 -47.27
CA THR A 87 -25.18 -18.96 -47.36
C THR A 87 -26.39 -18.37 -46.64
N VAL A 88 -26.16 -17.43 -45.74
CA VAL A 88 -27.14 -16.67 -44.96
C VAL A 88 -26.99 -15.20 -45.32
N SER A 89 -28.08 -14.51 -45.65
CA SER A 89 -28.03 -13.16 -46.22
C SER A 89 -29.16 -12.25 -45.71
N GLY A 90 -29.08 -10.95 -45.99
CA GLY A 90 -30.15 -10.00 -45.79
C GLY A 90 -30.21 -9.41 -44.34
N GLY A 91 -29.19 -9.62 -43.53
CA GLY A 91 -29.07 -9.02 -42.21
C GLY A 91 -27.76 -8.24 -42.06
N SER A 92 -27.44 -7.71 -40.89
CA SER A 92 -26.15 -7.06 -40.62
C SER A 92 -25.17 -8.05 -40.03
N THR A 93 -23.96 -8.11 -40.57
CA THR A 93 -22.84 -8.91 -40.05
C THR A 93 -21.95 -8.12 -39.10
N THR A 94 -22.33 -6.87 -38.73
CA THR A 94 -21.65 -6.07 -37.71
C THR A 94 -21.73 -6.82 -36.36
N ASN A 95 -20.60 -6.92 -35.66
CA ASN A 95 -20.45 -7.66 -34.39
C ASN A 95 -20.67 -9.18 -34.46
N ILE A 96 -20.61 -9.77 -35.69
CA ILE A 96 -20.57 -11.21 -35.88
C ILE A 96 -19.12 -11.61 -36.17
N ASN A 97 -18.67 -12.71 -35.58
CA ASN A 97 -17.29 -13.19 -35.70
C ASN A 97 -17.21 -14.58 -36.34
N VAL A 98 -16.15 -14.81 -37.09
CA VAL A 98 -15.87 -16.18 -37.65
C VAL A 98 -15.63 -17.15 -36.50
N GLY A 99 -16.24 -18.33 -36.58
CA GLY A 99 -16.20 -19.34 -35.51
C GLY A 99 -17.33 -19.21 -34.49
N GLN A 100 -18.05 -18.11 -34.44
CA GLN A 100 -19.12 -17.84 -33.47
C GLN A 100 -20.27 -18.86 -33.65
N PRO A 101 -20.76 -19.48 -32.57
CA PRO A 101 -21.93 -20.32 -32.61
C PRO A 101 -23.18 -19.54 -33.01
N VAL A 102 -23.99 -20.10 -33.88
CA VAL A 102 -25.23 -19.49 -34.33
C VAL A 102 -26.39 -20.47 -34.14
N SER A 103 -27.50 -19.96 -33.65
CA SER A 103 -28.75 -20.70 -33.45
C SER A 103 -29.94 -19.89 -33.90
N GLY A 104 -31.04 -20.56 -34.15
CA GLY A 104 -32.28 -19.98 -34.61
C GLY A 104 -33.09 -20.92 -35.49
N THR A 105 -34.28 -20.47 -35.89
CA THR A 105 -35.16 -21.27 -36.73
C THR A 105 -34.52 -21.57 -38.10
N GLY A 106 -34.40 -22.85 -38.47
CA GLY A 106 -33.78 -23.27 -39.72
C GLY A 106 -32.24 -23.35 -39.67
N ILE A 107 -31.62 -23.19 -38.50
CA ILE A 107 -30.19 -23.37 -38.30
C ILE A 107 -29.93 -24.73 -37.64
N PRO A 108 -29.02 -25.56 -38.18
CA PRO A 108 -28.67 -26.85 -37.59
C PRO A 108 -28.04 -26.69 -36.20
N ALA A 109 -28.27 -27.64 -35.30
CA ALA A 109 -27.62 -27.66 -33.99
C ALA A 109 -26.09 -27.71 -34.15
N GLY A 110 -25.38 -26.85 -33.40
CA GLY A 110 -23.94 -26.74 -33.43
C GLY A 110 -23.37 -26.03 -34.66
N ALA A 111 -24.22 -25.39 -35.49
CA ALA A 111 -23.76 -24.57 -36.59
C ALA A 111 -22.99 -23.33 -36.08
N ARG A 112 -22.02 -22.88 -36.89
CA ARG A 112 -21.14 -21.73 -36.61
C ARG A 112 -20.99 -20.87 -37.86
N VAL A 113 -20.53 -19.66 -37.67
CA VAL A 113 -20.12 -18.79 -38.78
C VAL A 113 -18.81 -19.34 -39.36
N ALA A 114 -18.83 -19.86 -40.57
CA ALA A 114 -17.65 -20.40 -41.25
C ALA A 114 -16.81 -19.28 -41.88
N SER A 115 -17.46 -18.27 -42.47
CA SER A 115 -16.81 -17.06 -43.00
C SER A 115 -17.82 -15.93 -43.14
N ILE A 116 -17.33 -14.68 -43.13
CA ILE A 116 -18.11 -13.48 -43.42
C ILE A 116 -17.79 -13.03 -44.83
N THR A 117 -18.79 -12.96 -45.70
CA THR A 117 -18.62 -12.63 -47.12
C THR A 117 -18.62 -11.11 -47.32
N ASN A 118 -19.54 -10.40 -46.66
CA ASN A 118 -19.68 -8.96 -46.71
C ASN A 118 -20.55 -8.45 -45.52
N THR A 119 -20.87 -7.18 -45.47
CA THR A 119 -21.64 -6.53 -44.39
C THR A 119 -23.06 -7.07 -44.20
N THR A 120 -23.58 -7.92 -45.11
CA THR A 120 -24.96 -8.44 -45.07
C THR A 120 -25.06 -9.95 -45.25
N THR A 121 -23.93 -10.65 -45.45
CA THR A 121 -23.91 -12.08 -45.79
C THR A 121 -22.78 -12.80 -45.12
N PHE A 122 -23.09 -13.98 -44.54
CA PHE A 122 -22.11 -14.90 -43.98
C PHE A 122 -22.40 -16.34 -44.40
N VAL A 123 -21.43 -17.22 -44.18
CA VAL A 123 -21.51 -18.66 -44.50
C VAL A 123 -21.58 -19.45 -43.21
N LEU A 124 -22.51 -20.39 -43.11
CA LEU A 124 -22.62 -21.38 -42.04
C LEU A 124 -21.63 -22.54 -42.23
N SER A 125 -21.21 -23.15 -41.13
CA SER A 125 -20.43 -24.38 -41.11
C SER A 125 -21.23 -25.63 -41.54
N ALA A 126 -22.56 -25.55 -41.52
CA ALA A 126 -23.48 -26.59 -41.99
C ALA A 126 -24.69 -25.95 -42.69
N ALA A 127 -25.26 -26.62 -43.68
CA ALA A 127 -26.38 -26.11 -44.49
C ALA A 127 -27.63 -25.88 -43.64
N ALA A 128 -28.33 -24.77 -43.87
CA ALA A 128 -29.61 -24.46 -43.22
C ALA A 128 -30.66 -25.53 -43.52
N THR A 129 -31.52 -25.80 -42.56
CA THR A 129 -32.56 -26.85 -42.62
C THR A 129 -33.92 -26.33 -43.07
N ALA A 130 -34.08 -25.04 -43.28
CA ALA A 130 -35.31 -24.42 -43.76
C ALA A 130 -35.02 -23.13 -44.54
N THR A 131 -35.93 -22.78 -45.45
CA THR A 131 -35.98 -21.47 -46.10
C THR A 131 -36.83 -20.53 -45.26
N ASN A 132 -36.25 -19.44 -44.74
CA ASN A 132 -36.92 -18.44 -43.94
C ASN A 132 -36.50 -17.04 -44.38
N THR A 133 -37.39 -16.06 -44.19
CA THR A 133 -37.11 -14.66 -44.44
C THR A 133 -37.23 -13.88 -43.14
N GLY A 134 -36.22 -13.07 -42.81
CA GLY A 134 -36.22 -12.22 -41.62
C GLY A 134 -36.25 -12.98 -40.28
N VAL A 135 -35.65 -14.20 -40.24
CA VAL A 135 -35.59 -14.98 -39.01
C VAL A 135 -34.53 -14.41 -38.04
N THR A 136 -34.86 -14.28 -36.79
CA THR A 136 -33.90 -13.87 -35.76
C THR A 136 -32.91 -15.00 -35.49
N LEU A 137 -31.66 -14.72 -35.67
CA LEU A 137 -30.55 -15.63 -35.33
C LEU A 137 -29.83 -15.08 -34.10
N THR A 138 -29.42 -16.00 -33.22
CA THR A 138 -28.66 -15.69 -32.00
C THR A 138 -27.24 -16.20 -32.15
N PHE A 139 -26.28 -15.31 -31.92
CA PHE A 139 -24.86 -15.58 -31.97
C PHE A 139 -24.32 -15.57 -30.56
N SER A 140 -23.87 -16.72 -30.06
CA SER A 140 -23.50 -16.93 -28.66
C SER A 140 -22.04 -16.58 -28.38
N PRO A 141 -21.69 -16.24 -27.12
CA PRO A 141 -20.31 -16.07 -26.68
C PRO A 141 -19.44 -17.31 -26.95
N PHE A 142 -18.14 -17.07 -27.14
CA PHE A 142 -17.15 -18.13 -27.38
C PHE A 142 -15.73 -17.58 -27.16
N PHE A 143 -14.75 -18.50 -27.13
CA PHE A 143 -13.34 -18.10 -27.19
C PHE A 143 -12.55 -18.91 -28.21
N ILE A 144 -11.39 -18.39 -28.58
CA ILE A 144 -10.48 -18.99 -29.56
C ILE A 144 -9.22 -19.45 -28.84
N LEU A 145 -8.80 -20.66 -29.09
CA LEU A 145 -7.53 -21.22 -28.61
C LEU A 145 -6.36 -20.76 -29.48
N SER A 146 -5.18 -20.64 -28.89
CA SER A 146 -3.91 -20.41 -29.62
C SER A 146 -3.52 -21.56 -30.54
N ALA A 147 -4.04 -22.77 -30.32
CA ALA A 147 -3.85 -23.95 -31.16
C ALA A 147 -5.15 -24.76 -31.27
N ALA A 148 -5.35 -25.46 -32.40
CA ALA A 148 -6.57 -26.21 -32.66
C ALA A 148 -6.77 -27.36 -31.66
N ALA A 149 -8.01 -27.58 -31.22
CA ALA A 149 -8.37 -28.68 -30.34
C ALA A 149 -8.04 -30.03 -30.98
N THR A 150 -7.63 -31.00 -30.19
CA THR A 150 -7.19 -32.35 -30.63
C THR A 150 -8.30 -33.40 -30.57
N ALA A 151 -9.47 -33.03 -30.03
CA ALA A 151 -10.64 -33.91 -29.97
C ALA A 151 -11.95 -33.11 -30.06
N THR A 152 -13.00 -33.79 -30.52
CA THR A 152 -14.37 -33.29 -30.48
C THR A 152 -15.02 -33.76 -29.18
N ASN A 153 -15.37 -32.83 -28.30
CA ASN A 153 -16.01 -33.10 -27.01
C ASN A 153 -17.23 -32.20 -26.80
N THR A 154 -18.20 -32.69 -26.05
CA THR A 154 -19.38 -31.93 -25.66
C THR A 154 -19.43 -31.81 -24.13
N GLY A 155 -19.50 -30.58 -23.60
CA GLY A 155 -19.55 -30.34 -22.17
C GLY A 155 -18.31 -30.83 -21.41
N THR A 156 -17.14 -30.82 -22.05
CA THR A 156 -15.90 -31.23 -21.39
C THR A 156 -15.44 -30.13 -20.43
N THR A 157 -14.99 -30.53 -19.24
CA THR A 157 -14.43 -29.58 -18.26
C THR A 157 -13.06 -29.13 -18.75
N LEU A 158 -12.91 -27.80 -18.88
CA LEU A 158 -11.65 -27.12 -19.15
C LEU A 158 -11.22 -26.35 -17.91
N THR A 159 -9.94 -26.44 -17.59
CA THR A 159 -9.32 -25.77 -16.46
C THR A 159 -8.57 -24.51 -16.93
N PHE A 160 -8.90 -23.38 -16.36
CA PHE A 160 -8.26 -22.10 -16.60
C PHE A 160 -7.44 -21.72 -15.37
N THR A 161 -6.18 -21.38 -15.54
CA THR A 161 -5.26 -21.10 -14.42
C THR A 161 -4.86 -19.63 -14.36
N PRO A 162 -4.45 -19.12 -13.18
CA PRO A 162 -3.88 -17.78 -13.04
C PRO A 162 -2.71 -17.53 -13.99
N PHE A 163 -2.56 -16.29 -14.45
CA PHE A 163 -1.49 -15.94 -15.38
C PHE A 163 -1.11 -14.46 -15.29
N LEU A 164 0.10 -14.13 -15.77
CA LEU A 164 0.63 -12.78 -15.87
C LEU A 164 0.79 -12.43 -17.35
N THR A 165 0.21 -11.30 -17.76
CA THR A 165 0.40 -10.74 -19.11
C THR A 165 1.19 -9.44 -19.01
N THR A 166 2.20 -9.29 -19.85
CA THR A 166 2.94 -8.03 -19.99
C THR A 166 2.18 -7.08 -20.91
N LEU A 167 1.98 -5.85 -20.47
CA LEU A 167 1.42 -4.80 -21.30
C LEU A 167 2.45 -4.36 -22.35
N THR A 168 1.96 -4.14 -23.56
CA THR A 168 2.79 -3.70 -24.70
C THR A 168 2.36 -2.31 -25.14
N SER A 169 3.04 -1.74 -26.15
CA SER A 169 2.66 -0.45 -26.75
C SER A 169 1.14 -0.34 -26.95
N PRO A 170 0.51 0.79 -26.56
CA PRO A 170 1.12 2.09 -26.22
C PRO A 170 1.48 2.30 -24.71
N PHE A 171 1.71 1.25 -23.92
CA PHE A 171 2.11 1.43 -22.52
C PHE A 171 3.55 1.99 -22.45
N GLU A 172 3.71 3.16 -21.85
CA GLU A 172 5.00 3.85 -21.66
C GLU A 172 5.38 4.00 -20.17
N GLY A 173 4.68 3.28 -19.29
CA GLY A 173 4.86 3.34 -17.85
C GLY A 173 3.66 3.97 -17.14
N ALA A 174 3.66 3.83 -15.82
CA ALA A 174 2.68 4.46 -14.95
C ALA A 174 3.29 4.80 -13.59
N VAL A 175 2.85 5.91 -13.00
CA VAL A 175 3.26 6.32 -11.65
C VAL A 175 2.14 6.03 -10.65
N GLY A 176 0.93 6.47 -10.93
CA GLY A 176 -0.28 6.17 -10.16
C GLY A 176 -1.24 5.29 -10.97
N CYS A 177 -1.97 4.44 -10.29
CA CYS A 177 -3.02 3.65 -10.91
C CYS A 177 -4.21 3.47 -9.97
N GLY A 178 -5.37 3.17 -10.57
CA GLY A 178 -6.61 2.92 -9.83
C GLY A 178 -7.58 2.06 -10.65
N PHE A 179 -8.63 1.58 -10.00
CA PHE A 179 -9.72 0.86 -10.64
C PHE A 179 -11.03 1.59 -10.41
N LEU A 180 -11.81 1.78 -11.48
CA LEU A 180 -13.11 2.46 -11.46
C LEU A 180 -14.05 1.81 -12.48
N ASP A 181 -15.20 1.31 -12.01
CA ASP A 181 -16.35 0.90 -12.83
C ASP A 181 -16.01 0.01 -14.04
N GLY A 182 -15.05 -0.91 -13.90
CA GLY A 182 -14.63 -1.81 -14.97
C GLY A 182 -13.37 -1.35 -15.71
N TRP A 183 -12.80 -0.21 -15.35
CA TRP A 183 -11.61 0.37 -15.99
C TRP A 183 -10.43 0.43 -15.03
N PHE A 184 -9.27 -0.03 -15.46
CA PHE A 184 -8.00 0.34 -14.87
C PHE A 184 -7.59 1.70 -15.42
N VAL A 185 -7.24 2.63 -14.53
CA VAL A 185 -6.82 3.99 -14.88
C VAL A 185 -5.39 4.18 -14.43
N TYR A 186 -4.55 4.83 -15.25
CA TYR A 186 -3.17 5.13 -14.88
C TYR A 186 -2.68 6.40 -15.58
N ASN A 187 -1.78 7.15 -14.94
CA ASN A 187 -1.15 8.32 -15.55
C ASN A 187 0.17 7.94 -16.23
N GLN A 188 0.39 8.50 -17.39
CA GLN A 188 1.66 8.38 -18.10
C GLN A 188 2.71 9.29 -17.45
N PRO A 189 3.94 8.80 -17.19
CA PRO A 189 5.01 9.62 -16.66
C PRO A 189 5.33 10.85 -17.52
N ASP A 190 5.76 11.93 -16.88
CA ASP A 190 6.23 13.17 -17.52
C ASP A 190 5.28 13.78 -18.55
N SER A 191 3.99 13.52 -18.44
CA SER A 191 2.95 13.98 -19.37
C SER A 191 1.70 14.48 -18.67
N GLN A 192 0.78 15.07 -19.43
CA GLN A 192 -0.57 15.44 -18.98
C GLN A 192 -1.58 14.30 -19.20
N ILE A 193 -1.14 13.17 -19.73
CA ILE A 193 -2.00 12.10 -20.22
C ILE A 193 -2.28 11.09 -19.12
N PHE A 194 -3.54 10.65 -19.05
CA PHE A 194 -3.92 9.44 -18.37
C PHE A 194 -4.67 8.50 -19.32
N TRP A 195 -4.55 7.23 -19.05
CA TRP A 195 -5.08 6.14 -19.86
C TRP A 195 -6.13 5.37 -19.09
N VAL A 196 -7.06 4.77 -19.83
CA VAL A 196 -7.99 3.78 -19.30
C VAL A 196 -7.84 2.46 -20.04
N LEU A 197 -7.87 1.35 -19.31
CA LEU A 197 -7.79 0.00 -19.84
C LEU A 197 -9.02 -0.77 -19.37
N ASP A 198 -9.80 -1.30 -20.31
CA ASP A 198 -10.92 -2.19 -20.01
C ASP A 198 -10.41 -3.41 -19.23
N SER A 199 -10.99 -3.69 -18.08
CA SER A 199 -10.60 -4.82 -17.22
C SER A 199 -10.84 -6.21 -17.88
N THR A 200 -11.63 -6.26 -18.95
CA THR A 200 -11.79 -7.50 -19.74
C THR A 200 -10.72 -7.67 -20.81
N SER A 201 -9.89 -6.65 -21.04
CA SER A 201 -8.82 -6.63 -22.03
C SER A 201 -7.44 -6.76 -21.38
N THR A 202 -6.51 -7.34 -22.11
CA THR A 202 -5.07 -7.34 -21.79
C THR A 202 -4.28 -6.45 -22.75
N THR A 203 -4.98 -5.78 -23.67
CA THR A 203 -4.39 -4.87 -24.66
C THR A 203 -4.98 -3.48 -24.49
N ILE A 204 -4.11 -2.47 -24.54
CA ILE A 204 -4.50 -1.06 -24.43
C ILE A 204 -5.00 -0.56 -25.79
N ASP A 205 -6.19 0.01 -25.81
CA ASP A 205 -6.67 0.72 -27.00
C ASP A 205 -5.95 2.08 -27.10
N PRO A 206 -5.26 2.35 -28.22
CA PRO A 206 -4.51 3.59 -28.39
C PRO A 206 -5.40 4.85 -28.44
N LEU A 207 -6.72 4.73 -28.47
CA LEU A 207 -7.67 5.85 -28.42
C LEU A 207 -8.21 6.11 -27.00
N TYR A 208 -7.94 5.21 -26.05
CA TYR A 208 -8.49 5.31 -24.69
C TYR A 208 -7.59 6.10 -23.75
N PHE A 209 -7.32 7.36 -24.10
CA PHE A 209 -6.60 8.31 -23.25
C PHE A 209 -7.26 9.69 -23.27
N ALA A 210 -6.96 10.48 -22.26
CA ALA A 210 -7.31 11.89 -22.22
C ALA A 210 -6.18 12.72 -21.59
N SER A 211 -6.23 14.02 -21.82
CA SER A 211 -5.30 14.99 -21.26
C SER A 211 -5.97 15.81 -20.16
N ALA A 212 -5.27 16.00 -19.05
CA ALA A 212 -5.67 16.91 -17.98
C ALA A 212 -5.30 18.35 -18.40
N GLU A 213 -6.26 19.06 -19.00
CA GLU A 213 -6.02 20.36 -19.65
C GLU A 213 -6.48 21.57 -18.81
N GLY A 214 -6.87 21.38 -17.55
CA GLY A 214 -7.27 22.49 -16.68
C GLY A 214 -6.11 23.42 -16.33
N SER A 215 -4.91 22.89 -16.30
CA SER A 215 -3.66 23.63 -16.18
C SER A 215 -2.61 22.99 -17.09
N PRO A 216 -1.67 23.77 -17.67
CA PRO A 216 -0.60 23.23 -18.50
C PRO A 216 0.54 22.64 -17.64
N ASP A 217 0.24 21.69 -16.80
CA ASP A 217 1.19 21.04 -15.90
C ASP A 217 1.15 19.51 -16.02
N ASN A 218 2.30 18.86 -15.88
CA ASN A 218 2.40 17.40 -15.98
C ASN A 218 1.74 16.73 -14.78
N LEU A 219 1.12 15.60 -15.03
CA LEU A 219 0.57 14.73 -13.99
C LEU A 219 1.71 14.08 -13.19
N VAL A 220 1.62 14.20 -11.88
CA VAL A 220 2.53 13.57 -10.92
C VAL A 220 2.01 12.18 -10.56
N THR A 221 0.71 12.07 -10.26
CA THR A 221 0.07 10.80 -9.90
C THR A 221 -1.45 10.89 -10.05
N LEU A 222 -2.13 9.78 -9.88
CA LEU A 222 -3.58 9.74 -9.73
C LEU A 222 -3.99 8.79 -8.60
N ILE A 223 -5.20 9.00 -8.11
CA ILE A 223 -5.86 8.09 -7.19
C ILE A 223 -7.36 8.05 -7.51
N VAL A 224 -7.97 6.87 -7.37
CA VAL A 224 -9.42 6.73 -7.50
C VAL A 224 -10.03 6.76 -6.10
N ASP A 225 -10.97 7.68 -5.85
CA ASP A 225 -11.68 7.80 -4.59
C ASP A 225 -13.16 8.13 -4.82
N HIS A 226 -14.09 7.47 -4.08
CA HIS A 226 -15.54 7.70 -4.19
C HIS A 226 -16.10 7.66 -5.63
N ARG A 227 -15.59 6.77 -6.48
CA ARG A 227 -15.91 6.67 -7.93
C ARG A 227 -15.52 7.90 -8.73
N GLU A 228 -14.50 8.61 -8.29
CA GLU A 228 -13.88 9.73 -8.97
C GLU A 228 -12.39 9.49 -9.15
N ILE A 229 -11.84 9.98 -10.25
CA ILE A 229 -10.40 9.94 -10.55
C ILE A 229 -9.84 11.31 -10.20
N TRP A 230 -8.98 11.36 -9.21
CA TRP A 230 -8.25 12.56 -8.83
C TRP A 230 -6.90 12.58 -9.51
N LEU A 231 -6.72 13.49 -10.44
CA LEU A 231 -5.49 13.68 -11.21
C LEU A 231 -4.66 14.79 -10.56
N PHE A 232 -3.54 14.41 -9.98
CA PHE A 232 -2.63 15.33 -9.30
C PHE A 232 -1.53 15.77 -10.27
N GLY A 233 -1.53 17.03 -10.65
CA GLY A 233 -0.48 17.69 -11.42
C GLY A 233 0.57 18.34 -10.52
N THR A 234 1.59 18.93 -11.11
CA THR A 234 2.64 19.66 -10.39
C THR A 234 2.14 20.94 -9.72
N ASN A 235 1.10 21.57 -10.24
CA ASN A 235 0.54 22.82 -9.75
C ASN A 235 -0.96 22.78 -9.52
N SER A 236 -1.64 21.74 -9.97
CA SER A 236 -3.10 21.65 -9.92
C SER A 236 -3.61 20.23 -9.64
N VAL A 237 -4.88 20.14 -9.30
CA VAL A 237 -5.62 18.87 -9.20
C VAL A 237 -6.93 19.00 -9.97
N GLU A 238 -7.21 18.02 -10.82
CA GLU A 238 -8.47 17.86 -11.52
C GLU A 238 -9.19 16.59 -11.09
N VAL A 239 -10.51 16.61 -11.16
CA VAL A 239 -11.32 15.45 -10.84
C VAL A 239 -12.19 15.03 -12.02
N TRP A 240 -12.15 13.73 -12.34
CA TRP A 240 -12.87 13.09 -13.41
C TRP A 240 -13.75 11.95 -12.88
N TYR A 241 -14.74 11.52 -13.68
CA TYR A 241 -15.64 10.42 -13.33
C TYR A 241 -15.97 9.58 -14.57
N ASP A 242 -16.46 8.39 -14.38
CA ASP A 242 -16.98 7.55 -15.46
C ASP A 242 -18.34 8.06 -15.89
N ALA A 243 -18.39 8.62 -17.11
CA ALA A 243 -19.60 9.15 -17.73
C ALA A 243 -20.26 8.15 -18.69
N GLY A 244 -19.67 6.98 -18.90
CA GLY A 244 -20.16 5.94 -19.80
C GLY A 244 -20.25 6.38 -21.26
N LEU A 245 -19.39 7.29 -21.70
CA LEU A 245 -19.38 7.80 -23.08
C LEU A 245 -18.79 6.75 -24.04
N PRO A 246 -19.29 6.67 -25.28
CA PRO A 246 -18.91 5.58 -26.20
C PRO A 246 -17.48 5.68 -26.75
N ASP A 247 -16.94 6.90 -26.91
CA ASP A 247 -15.62 7.10 -27.50
C ASP A 247 -14.50 7.10 -26.46
N PHE A 248 -14.75 7.77 -25.33
CA PHE A 248 -13.87 7.76 -24.15
C PHE A 248 -14.76 7.83 -22.90
N PRO A 249 -14.69 6.85 -21.98
CA PRO A 249 -15.69 6.70 -20.94
C PRO A 249 -15.65 7.79 -19.85
N MET A 250 -14.52 8.46 -19.66
CA MET A 250 -14.33 9.42 -18.58
C MET A 250 -14.68 10.84 -19.00
N ALA A 251 -15.20 11.63 -18.05
CA ALA A 251 -15.47 13.05 -18.23
C ALA A 251 -15.00 13.86 -17.02
N ARG A 252 -14.58 15.09 -17.26
CA ARG A 252 -14.14 16.02 -16.23
C ARG A 252 -15.34 16.54 -15.42
N ILE A 253 -15.22 16.61 -14.11
CA ILE A 253 -16.20 17.28 -13.24
C ILE A 253 -16.00 18.80 -13.35
N GLN A 254 -17.02 19.49 -13.85
CA GLN A 254 -16.95 20.95 -13.99
C GLN A 254 -16.91 21.62 -12.61
N GLY A 255 -15.88 22.46 -12.39
CA GLY A 255 -15.66 23.16 -11.13
C GLY A 255 -14.90 22.37 -10.06
N ALA A 256 -14.58 21.11 -10.29
CA ALA A 256 -13.69 20.33 -9.43
C ALA A 256 -12.23 20.52 -9.88
N PHE A 257 -11.72 21.72 -9.65
CA PHE A 257 -10.36 22.12 -9.96
C PHE A 257 -9.73 22.84 -8.77
N ASN A 258 -8.49 22.49 -8.45
CA ASN A 258 -7.76 23.03 -7.32
C ASN A 258 -6.36 23.46 -7.78
N GLU A 259 -5.94 24.69 -7.41
CA GLU A 259 -4.62 25.24 -7.72
C GLU A 259 -3.56 24.86 -6.65
N ILE A 260 -3.62 23.64 -6.16
CA ILE A 260 -2.66 23.06 -5.23
C ILE A 260 -2.10 21.79 -5.85
N GLY A 261 -0.83 21.82 -6.23
CA GLY A 261 -0.16 20.69 -6.85
C GLY A 261 0.31 19.62 -5.87
N CYS A 262 0.87 18.54 -6.41
CA CYS A 262 1.50 17.46 -5.67
C CYS A 262 3.01 17.46 -5.93
N LEU A 263 3.83 17.37 -4.86
CA LEU A 263 5.29 17.32 -4.96
C LEU A 263 5.84 15.90 -5.07
N ALA A 264 5.18 14.95 -4.45
CA ALA A 264 5.64 13.58 -4.34
C ALA A 264 4.51 12.62 -4.73
N ALA A 265 4.72 11.88 -5.78
CA ALA A 265 3.73 10.97 -6.37
C ALA A 265 3.16 9.97 -5.35
N TYR A 266 4.04 9.42 -4.55
CA TYR A 266 3.70 8.39 -3.57
C TYR A 266 3.29 8.93 -2.20
N SER A 267 3.18 10.24 -2.04
CA SER A 267 2.65 10.85 -0.81
C SER A 267 1.13 10.82 -0.73
N VAL A 268 0.44 10.61 -1.86
CA VAL A 268 -1.03 10.62 -1.91
C VAL A 268 -1.60 9.37 -1.27
N ALA A 269 -2.45 9.53 -0.26
CA ALA A 269 -3.07 8.42 0.45
C ALA A 269 -4.50 8.76 0.89
N LYS A 270 -5.34 7.72 1.05
CA LYS A 270 -6.73 7.84 1.49
C LYS A 270 -6.85 7.61 2.99
N LEU A 271 -7.56 8.47 3.69
CA LEU A 271 -7.88 8.29 5.09
C LEU A 271 -9.10 9.13 5.48
N ASP A 272 -9.94 8.60 6.35
CA ASP A 272 -11.02 9.33 6.99
C ASP A 272 -11.88 10.14 5.98
N ASN A 273 -12.33 9.43 4.93
CA ASN A 273 -13.18 9.99 3.86
C ASN A 273 -12.55 11.18 3.11
N GLY A 274 -11.21 11.19 2.98
CA GLY A 274 -10.48 12.23 2.28
C GLY A 274 -9.14 11.75 1.77
N LEU A 275 -8.51 12.61 0.96
CA LEU A 275 -7.18 12.40 0.42
C LEU A 275 -6.17 13.28 1.16
N PHE A 276 -4.98 12.76 1.38
CA PHE A 276 -3.85 13.45 1.98
C PHE A 276 -2.69 13.44 1.00
N TRP A 277 -1.95 14.57 0.89
CA TRP A 277 -0.78 14.65 0.01
C TRP A 277 0.21 15.72 0.45
N LEU A 278 1.44 15.54 0.04
CA LEU A 278 2.49 16.55 0.15
C LEU A 278 2.43 17.44 -1.10
N GLY A 279 2.13 18.70 -0.93
CA GLY A 279 1.88 19.60 -2.03
C GLY A 279 2.70 20.88 -2.01
N ALA A 280 2.46 21.68 -3.05
CA ALA A 280 2.94 23.04 -3.19
C ALA A 280 1.81 23.91 -3.70
N ASP A 281 1.81 25.16 -3.25
CA ASP A 281 1.00 26.23 -3.83
C ASP A 281 1.90 27.39 -4.28
N GLN A 282 1.30 28.45 -4.76
CA GLN A 282 2.05 29.68 -5.16
C GLN A 282 2.84 30.32 -4.02
N ARG A 283 2.61 29.94 -2.76
CA ARG A 283 3.22 30.51 -1.56
C ARG A 283 4.42 29.72 -1.07
N GLY A 284 4.54 28.45 -1.47
CA GLY A 284 5.63 27.58 -1.04
C GLY A 284 5.41 26.11 -1.33
N ASN A 285 6.42 25.32 -1.00
CA ASN A 285 6.44 23.86 -1.12
C ASN A 285 6.57 23.21 0.25
N GLY A 286 6.39 21.90 0.31
CA GLY A 286 6.51 21.13 1.55
C GLY A 286 5.34 21.35 2.52
N ILE A 287 4.17 21.66 1.99
CA ILE A 287 2.93 21.82 2.74
C ILE A 287 2.10 20.55 2.62
N VAL A 288 1.54 20.08 3.72
CA VAL A 288 0.67 18.90 3.68
C VAL A 288 -0.79 19.33 3.67
N TYR A 289 -1.54 18.76 2.74
CA TYR A 289 -2.96 19.06 2.52
C TYR A 289 -3.82 17.82 2.77
N ARG A 290 -5.09 18.10 3.14
CA ARG A 290 -6.20 17.15 3.15
C ARG A 290 -7.28 17.66 2.21
N SER A 291 -7.96 16.78 1.48
CA SER A 291 -9.13 17.15 0.69
C SER A 291 -10.32 17.51 1.58
N LYS A 292 -11.03 18.58 1.19
CA LYS A 292 -12.29 19.01 1.78
C LYS A 292 -13.25 19.37 0.65
N GLY A 293 -14.08 18.40 0.27
CA GLY A 293 -14.69 18.44 -1.05
C GLY A 293 -13.60 18.46 -2.12
N TYR A 294 -13.72 19.30 -3.14
CA TYR A 294 -12.73 19.43 -4.22
C TYR A 294 -11.61 20.42 -3.94
N SER A 295 -11.48 20.95 -2.73
CA SER A 295 -10.41 21.87 -2.35
C SER A 295 -9.46 21.25 -1.34
N GLY A 296 -8.19 21.73 -1.31
CA GLY A 296 -7.20 21.33 -0.33
C GLY A 296 -7.26 22.18 0.93
N GLU A 297 -7.36 21.55 2.09
CA GLU A 297 -7.21 22.18 3.39
C GLU A 297 -5.79 21.90 3.93
N ARG A 298 -5.06 22.97 4.27
CA ARG A 298 -3.72 22.84 4.85
C ARG A 298 -3.81 22.30 6.27
N ILE A 299 -3.15 21.18 6.52
CA ILE A 299 -3.12 20.52 7.84
C ILE A 299 -1.74 20.59 8.51
N SER A 300 -0.68 20.88 7.77
CA SER A 300 0.66 21.07 8.34
C SER A 300 0.76 22.37 9.12
N THR A 301 1.49 22.32 10.24
CA THR A 301 1.83 23.53 11.02
C THR A 301 3.09 24.17 10.47
N HIS A 302 3.28 25.47 10.71
CA HIS A 302 4.48 26.18 10.28
C HIS A 302 5.79 25.56 10.79
N ALA A 303 5.77 24.93 11.98
CA ALA A 303 6.95 24.24 12.51
C ALA A 303 7.30 22.99 11.72
N VAL A 304 6.29 22.18 11.37
CA VAL A 304 6.47 20.99 10.54
C VAL A 304 6.94 21.35 9.13
N GLU A 305 6.32 22.36 8.52
CA GLU A 305 6.69 22.84 7.18
C GLU A 305 8.12 23.37 7.14
N TRP A 306 8.49 24.17 8.16
CA TRP A 306 9.86 24.68 8.26
C TRP A 306 10.87 23.54 8.29
N GLN A 307 10.57 22.46 9.03
CA GLN A 307 11.44 21.28 9.10
C GLN A 307 11.48 20.54 7.75
N ILE A 308 10.32 20.30 7.13
CA ILE A 308 10.23 19.65 5.82
C ILE A 308 11.01 20.44 4.75
N GLN A 309 10.92 21.77 4.77
CA GLN A 309 11.63 22.64 3.83
C GLN A 309 13.16 22.60 3.96
N GLN A 310 13.71 22.08 5.06
CA GLN A 310 15.15 21.86 5.21
C GLN A 310 15.64 20.59 4.49
N TYR A 311 14.74 19.68 4.10
CA TYR A 311 15.12 18.45 3.44
C TYR A 311 15.59 18.72 2.01
N SER A 312 16.63 18.02 1.59
CA SER A 312 17.26 18.22 0.28
C SER A 312 16.42 17.69 -0.89
N ASN A 313 15.55 16.71 -0.63
CA ASN A 313 14.63 16.13 -1.60
C ASN A 313 13.26 15.92 -0.96
N LEU A 314 12.20 16.37 -1.62
CA LEU A 314 10.82 16.18 -1.20
C LEU A 314 10.04 15.26 -2.14
N SER A 315 10.51 15.08 -3.38
CA SER A 315 9.80 14.30 -4.39
C SER A 315 9.83 12.78 -4.14
N ASP A 316 10.74 12.32 -3.27
CA ASP A 316 10.85 10.93 -2.85
C ASP A 316 9.95 10.56 -1.66
N ALA A 317 9.15 11.51 -1.17
CA ALA A 317 8.28 11.27 -0.03
C ALA A 317 7.23 10.19 -0.33
N VAL A 318 7.04 9.29 0.64
CA VAL A 318 6.09 8.18 0.56
C VAL A 318 5.09 8.27 1.71
N GLY A 319 3.80 8.29 1.37
CA GLY A 319 2.70 8.33 2.32
C GLY A 319 1.92 7.03 2.36
N TYR A 320 1.53 6.62 3.55
CA TYR A 320 0.55 5.57 3.74
C TYR A 320 -0.32 5.88 4.96
N THR A 321 -1.43 5.16 5.10
CA THR A 321 -2.41 5.42 6.14
C THR A 321 -2.81 4.14 6.84
N TYR A 322 -3.12 4.23 8.12
CA TYR A 322 -3.69 3.11 8.86
C TYR A 322 -4.54 3.60 10.03
N GLN A 323 -5.35 2.71 10.60
CA GLN A 323 -6.18 2.97 11.75
C GLN A 323 -5.83 1.99 12.87
N GLN A 324 -5.71 2.50 14.08
CA GLN A 324 -5.41 1.71 15.27
C GLN A 324 -5.95 2.40 16.53
N ASP A 325 -6.59 1.63 17.42
CA ASP A 325 -7.08 2.09 18.74
C ASP A 325 -7.96 3.36 18.68
N GLY A 326 -8.77 3.50 17.64
CA GLY A 326 -9.65 4.65 17.43
C GLY A 326 -8.98 5.90 16.86
N HIS A 327 -7.71 5.80 16.52
CA HIS A 327 -6.96 6.84 15.82
C HIS A 327 -6.78 6.50 14.35
N SER A 328 -6.70 7.53 13.52
CA SER A 328 -6.43 7.45 12.08
C SER A 328 -5.15 8.20 11.78
N PHE A 329 -4.16 7.50 11.23
CA PHE A 329 -2.82 8.05 11.01
C PHE A 329 -2.50 8.18 9.54
N TYR A 330 -2.03 9.36 9.14
CA TYR A 330 -1.33 9.57 7.88
C TYR A 330 0.16 9.64 8.16
N VAL A 331 0.90 8.66 7.66
CA VAL A 331 2.36 8.54 7.81
C VAL A 331 3.02 9.07 6.55
N LEU A 332 3.98 9.96 6.71
CA LEU A 332 4.73 10.58 5.64
C LEU A 332 6.23 10.38 5.86
N ASN A 333 6.81 9.49 5.08
CA ASN A 333 8.23 9.18 5.09
C ASN A 333 9.00 10.05 4.11
N PHE A 334 10.17 10.50 4.50
CA PHE A 334 11.14 11.19 3.66
C PHE A 334 12.42 10.36 3.55
N PRO A 335 12.54 9.51 2.53
CA PRO A 335 13.66 8.57 2.41
C PRO A 335 15.04 9.22 2.41
N THR A 336 15.24 10.28 1.63
CA THR A 336 16.53 10.99 1.56
C THR A 336 16.88 11.73 2.86
N ALA A 337 15.88 12.22 3.59
CA ALA A 337 16.06 12.89 4.88
C ALA A 337 16.09 11.92 6.08
N ASP A 338 15.82 10.64 5.85
CA ASP A 338 15.75 9.57 6.84
C ASP A 338 14.82 9.90 8.03
N THR A 339 13.64 10.48 7.75
CA THR A 339 12.71 11.00 8.75
C THR A 339 11.27 10.59 8.42
N THR A 340 10.46 10.40 9.47
CA THR A 340 9.02 10.08 9.34
C THR A 340 8.17 11.04 10.17
N TRP A 341 7.22 11.70 9.51
CA TRP A 341 6.19 12.50 10.15
C TRP A 341 4.86 11.77 10.15
N VAL A 342 4.08 11.93 11.20
CA VAL A 342 2.76 11.32 11.34
C VAL A 342 1.75 12.37 11.78
N TYR A 343 0.64 12.41 11.04
CA TYR A 343 -0.53 13.19 11.39
C TYR A 343 -1.61 12.29 11.97
N ASP A 344 -2.06 12.58 13.17
CA ASP A 344 -3.19 11.93 13.80
C ASP A 344 -4.46 12.74 13.56
N VAL A 345 -5.38 12.18 12.79
CA VAL A 345 -6.64 12.85 12.42
C VAL A 345 -7.54 13.09 13.63
N ALA A 346 -7.54 12.16 14.61
CA ALA A 346 -8.40 12.24 15.78
C ALA A 346 -8.03 13.42 16.70
N THR A 347 -6.72 13.71 16.82
CA THR A 347 -6.20 14.79 17.68
C THR A 347 -5.85 16.05 16.91
N GLY A 348 -5.72 15.98 15.58
CA GLY A 348 -5.22 17.07 14.75
C GLY A 348 -3.73 17.39 14.99
N ALA A 349 -2.99 16.49 15.62
CA ALA A 349 -1.62 16.70 16.04
C ALA A 349 -0.62 16.02 15.10
N TRP A 350 0.52 16.68 14.92
CA TRP A 350 1.70 16.14 14.26
C TRP A 350 2.69 15.60 15.27
N HIS A 351 3.28 14.45 14.97
CA HIS A 351 4.41 13.93 15.73
C HIS A 351 5.40 13.24 14.79
N GLU A 352 6.64 13.21 15.22
CA GLU A 352 7.70 12.47 14.54
C GLU A 352 7.72 11.03 15.06
N ARG A 353 7.86 10.06 14.15
CA ARG A 353 8.16 8.66 14.48
C ARG A 353 9.54 8.31 13.96
N ALA A 354 10.22 7.46 14.70
CA ALA A 354 11.58 7.09 14.34
C ALA A 354 11.87 5.64 14.71
N GLY A 355 12.69 4.97 13.91
CA GLY A 355 13.45 3.81 14.30
C GLY A 355 14.69 4.21 15.09
N TRP A 356 15.38 3.24 15.71
CA TRP A 356 16.61 3.48 16.45
C TRP A 356 17.69 2.49 16.03
N GLU A 357 18.76 2.99 15.41
CA GLU A 357 19.86 2.14 14.94
C GLU A 357 21.20 2.88 15.06
N ASN A 358 22.23 2.14 15.47
CA ASN A 358 23.59 2.68 15.61
C ASN A 358 23.64 3.99 16.42
N ASP A 359 22.84 4.07 17.50
CA ASP A 359 22.69 5.24 18.37
C ASP A 359 22.15 6.49 17.66
N GLN A 360 21.44 6.33 16.54
CA GLN A 360 20.82 7.40 15.79
C GLN A 360 19.34 7.10 15.51
N PHE A 361 18.54 8.16 15.46
CA PHE A 361 17.17 8.06 14.96
C PHE A 361 17.18 7.96 13.44
N THR A 362 16.40 7.04 12.92
CA THR A 362 16.19 6.79 11.49
C THR A 362 14.71 6.89 11.18
N ARG A 363 14.31 6.92 9.93
CA ARG A 363 12.88 6.79 9.59
C ARG A 363 12.34 5.42 10.01
N THR A 364 11.01 5.32 10.18
CA THR A 364 10.36 4.04 10.48
C THR A 364 10.51 3.04 9.32
N ARG A 365 10.49 1.75 9.63
CA ARG A 365 10.68 0.68 8.63
C ARG A 365 9.57 0.61 7.58
N GLY A 366 8.35 0.99 7.95
CA GLY A 366 7.20 0.89 7.06
C GLY A 366 7.31 1.82 5.85
N ASN A 367 7.14 1.27 4.64
CA ASN A 367 7.15 2.02 3.39
C ASN A 367 5.83 1.92 2.62
N CYS A 368 5.09 0.87 2.84
CA CYS A 368 3.74 0.65 2.30
C CYS A 368 2.89 -0.11 3.31
N GLN A 369 1.58 -0.07 3.16
CA GLN A 369 0.64 -0.66 4.10
C GLN A 369 -0.51 -1.33 3.35
N MET A 370 -1.02 -2.40 3.93
CA MET A 370 -2.33 -2.96 3.61
C MET A 370 -3.00 -3.55 4.85
N ASN A 371 -4.32 -3.58 4.85
CA ASN A 371 -5.07 -4.34 5.84
C ASN A 371 -5.22 -5.79 5.35
N PHE A 372 -4.69 -6.73 6.09
CA PHE A 372 -4.75 -8.14 5.76
C PHE A 372 -5.13 -8.95 7.00
N ASN A 373 -6.15 -9.79 6.88
CA ASN A 373 -6.63 -10.65 7.96
C ASN A 373 -6.89 -9.91 9.30
N ASN A 374 -7.46 -8.71 9.22
CA ASN A 374 -7.74 -7.81 10.35
C ASN A 374 -6.50 -7.26 11.07
N GLU A 375 -5.35 -7.31 10.43
CA GLU A 375 -4.09 -6.74 10.89
C GLU A 375 -3.62 -5.64 9.94
N VAL A 376 -2.94 -4.64 10.49
CA VAL A 376 -2.24 -3.62 9.71
C VAL A 376 -0.87 -4.13 9.35
N VAL A 377 -0.68 -4.51 8.10
CA VAL A 377 0.56 -5.10 7.59
C VAL A 377 1.37 -4.03 6.87
N ILE A 378 2.67 -3.98 7.10
CA ILE A 378 3.61 -3.03 6.49
C ILE A 378 4.76 -3.76 5.81
N GLY A 379 5.20 -3.23 4.66
CA GLY A 379 6.42 -3.68 3.97
C GLY A 379 7.63 -2.89 4.44
N ASP A 380 8.72 -3.60 4.73
CA ASP A 380 9.99 -3.00 5.14
C ASP A 380 10.73 -2.42 3.94
N TYR A 381 11.24 -1.18 4.06
CA TYR A 381 12.04 -0.56 2.99
C TYR A 381 13.47 -1.10 2.87
N ARG A 382 13.97 -1.81 3.88
CA ARG A 382 15.35 -2.33 3.96
C ARG A 382 15.47 -3.78 3.52
N SER A 383 14.43 -4.55 3.78
CA SER A 383 14.39 -5.99 3.51
C SER A 383 13.13 -6.37 2.74
N GLY A 384 13.03 -7.61 2.33
CA GLY A 384 11.80 -8.17 1.76
C GLY A 384 10.80 -8.67 2.79
N GLU A 385 11.00 -8.33 4.06
CA GLU A 385 10.16 -8.76 5.16
C GLU A 385 8.89 -7.93 5.28
N ILE A 386 7.85 -8.57 5.78
CA ILE A 386 6.55 -7.97 6.01
C ILE A 386 6.26 -8.08 7.50
N TYR A 387 5.89 -6.97 8.13
CA TYR A 387 5.58 -6.88 9.55
C TYR A 387 4.13 -6.49 9.79
N ALA A 388 3.60 -6.81 10.96
CA ALA A 388 2.32 -6.30 11.45
C ALA A 388 2.54 -5.26 12.56
N TYR A 389 1.69 -4.23 12.61
CA TYR A 389 1.62 -3.34 13.76
C TYR A 389 0.88 -4.05 14.90
N ASP A 390 1.61 -4.44 15.93
CA ASP A 390 1.07 -5.06 17.14
C ASP A 390 1.22 -4.11 18.33
N PRO A 391 0.14 -3.60 18.94
CA PRO A 391 0.19 -2.68 20.07
C PRO A 391 0.73 -3.33 21.36
N THR A 392 0.92 -4.63 21.38
CA THR A 392 1.48 -5.37 22.53
C THR A 392 2.98 -5.57 22.43
N VAL A 393 3.58 -5.26 21.28
CA VAL A 393 5.03 -5.38 21.02
C VAL A 393 5.68 -4.01 21.07
N TYR A 394 6.67 -3.83 21.92
CA TYR A 394 7.38 -2.56 22.16
C TYR A 394 8.83 -2.57 21.67
N SER A 395 9.08 -3.35 20.61
CA SER A 395 10.35 -3.37 19.87
C SER A 395 10.07 -3.26 18.37
N GLU A 396 11.01 -2.75 17.61
CA GLU A 396 10.89 -2.67 16.15
C GLU A 396 11.64 -3.84 15.52
N ALA A 397 10.91 -4.80 14.94
CA ALA A 397 11.48 -6.02 14.34
C ALA A 397 12.47 -6.75 15.28
N GLY A 398 12.13 -6.85 16.56
CA GLY A 398 13.00 -7.46 17.59
C GLY A 398 14.19 -6.61 18.05
N THR A 399 14.37 -5.41 17.48
CA THR A 399 15.44 -4.48 17.89
C THR A 399 14.93 -3.47 18.93
N THR A 400 15.87 -2.94 19.72
CA THR A 400 15.55 -1.90 20.71
C THR A 400 14.95 -0.67 20.04
N GLN A 401 13.84 -0.20 20.56
CA GLN A 401 13.21 1.06 20.15
C GLN A 401 13.50 2.13 21.20
N LYS A 402 13.90 3.32 20.77
CA LYS A 402 14.07 4.48 21.64
C LYS A 402 12.94 5.47 21.43
N TRP A 403 12.30 5.89 22.50
CA TRP A 403 11.38 7.01 22.49
C TRP A 403 12.00 8.22 23.15
N LEU A 404 11.61 9.42 22.71
CA LEU A 404 12.13 10.70 23.21
C LEU A 404 11.02 11.74 23.21
N ARG A 405 11.00 12.57 24.26
CA ARG A 405 10.17 13.77 24.34
C ARG A 405 10.98 14.91 24.92
N SER A 406 10.96 16.05 24.26
CA SER A 406 11.59 17.27 24.74
C SER A 406 10.58 18.40 24.86
N TRP A 407 10.76 19.25 25.85
CA TRP A 407 9.94 20.43 26.04
C TRP A 407 10.72 21.54 26.71
N ARG A 408 10.33 22.76 26.41
CA ARG A 408 10.94 23.94 27.02
C ARG A 408 10.33 24.19 28.40
N ALA A 409 11.16 24.38 29.43
CA ALA A 409 10.70 24.78 30.73
C ALA A 409 10.33 26.28 30.70
N ILE A 410 9.04 26.58 30.63
CA ILE A 410 8.55 27.96 30.68
C ILE A 410 8.43 28.38 32.14
N PRO A 411 9.18 29.41 32.61
CA PRO A 411 9.00 29.97 33.95
C PRO A 411 7.59 30.51 34.10
N THR A 412 6.92 30.17 35.17
CA THR A 412 5.58 30.70 35.49
C THR A 412 5.66 32.13 36.03
N GLY A 413 4.77 33.00 35.52
CA GLY A 413 4.61 34.37 35.98
C GLY A 413 5.07 35.47 35.01
N GLN A 414 4.92 36.73 35.40
CA GLN A 414 5.20 37.89 34.52
C GLN A 414 6.69 38.12 34.21
N ASN A 415 7.59 37.40 34.88
CA ASN A 415 9.04 37.65 34.81
C ASN A 415 9.78 36.46 34.20
N ASN A 416 9.49 36.15 32.93
CA ASN A 416 10.13 35.08 32.17
C ASN A 416 11.64 35.27 31.92
N LEU A 417 12.18 36.41 32.28
CA LEU A 417 13.59 36.76 32.10
C LEU A 417 14.46 36.52 33.34
N ASN A 418 13.88 36.15 34.48
CA ASN A 418 14.64 35.85 35.67
C ASN A 418 15.17 34.42 35.68
N ARG A 419 16.33 34.21 36.28
CA ARG A 419 16.84 32.88 36.59
C ARG A 419 15.87 32.18 37.53
N SER A 420 15.73 30.86 37.37
CA SER A 420 14.90 30.06 38.26
C SER A 420 15.69 28.90 38.85
N THR A 421 15.40 28.56 40.10
CA THR A 421 15.89 27.34 40.74
C THR A 421 14.89 26.25 40.46
N GLN A 422 15.39 25.17 39.86
CA GLN A 422 14.62 23.99 39.50
C GLN A 422 14.79 22.96 40.63
N HIS A 423 13.77 22.78 41.45
CA HIS A 423 13.85 21.91 42.65
C HIS A 423 13.63 20.43 42.31
N SER A 424 12.58 20.15 41.58
CA SER A 424 12.24 18.78 41.18
C SER A 424 11.36 18.78 39.94
N LEU A 425 11.48 17.67 39.19
CA LEU A 425 10.59 17.29 38.11
C LEU A 425 9.99 15.93 38.46
N GLN A 426 8.68 15.83 38.52
CA GLN A 426 7.94 14.59 38.64
C GLN A 426 7.27 14.27 37.33
N LEU A 427 7.45 13.03 36.86
CA LEU A 427 6.76 12.52 35.70
C LEU A 427 5.44 11.89 36.14
N ASP A 428 4.34 12.34 35.56
CA ASP A 428 3.04 11.71 35.71
C ASP A 428 2.88 10.68 34.59
N CYS A 429 3.10 9.43 34.96
CA CYS A 429 3.10 8.29 34.03
C CYS A 429 2.48 7.06 34.68
N GLN A 430 2.07 6.10 33.87
CA GLN A 430 1.65 4.81 34.34
C GLN A 430 2.85 4.09 34.96
N ALA A 431 2.78 3.80 36.25
CA ALA A 431 3.82 3.09 36.99
C ALA A 431 3.50 1.60 37.12
N GLY A 432 4.55 0.78 37.33
CA GLY A 432 4.38 -0.65 37.55
C GLY A 432 4.15 -1.47 36.27
N VAL A 433 4.60 -0.96 35.13
CA VAL A 433 4.48 -1.56 33.80
C VAL A 433 5.62 -2.51 33.43
N GLY A 434 6.56 -2.78 34.34
CA GLY A 434 7.69 -3.68 34.11
C GLY A 434 7.22 -5.07 33.66
N LEU A 435 8.02 -5.72 32.84
CA LEU A 435 7.73 -7.08 32.38
C LEU A 435 7.89 -8.09 33.51
N SER A 436 7.01 -9.10 33.55
CA SER A 436 7.15 -10.24 34.44
C SER A 436 8.16 -11.21 33.83
N GLY A 437 9.23 -11.50 34.55
CA GLY A 437 10.08 -12.61 34.19
C GLY A 437 11.54 -12.40 34.56
N TYR A 438 12.06 -13.38 35.26
CA TYR A 438 13.46 -13.72 35.25
C TYR A 438 13.60 -14.84 34.24
N SER A 439 14.26 -14.61 33.10
CA SER A 439 14.67 -15.72 32.28
C SER A 439 15.87 -16.36 32.96
N GLN A 440 15.69 -17.56 33.44
CA GLN A 440 16.78 -18.41 33.83
C GLN A 440 17.36 -18.98 32.53
N GLU A 441 18.32 -18.29 31.91
CA GLU A 441 19.23 -18.99 31.02
C GLU A 441 20.11 -19.85 31.88
N GLU A 442 19.91 -21.15 31.80
CA GLU A 442 20.93 -22.09 32.25
C GLU A 442 22.15 -21.92 31.36
N VAL A 443 23.03 -21.00 31.73
CA VAL A 443 24.37 -20.98 31.18
C VAL A 443 25.10 -22.19 31.82
N ASN A 444 25.03 -23.30 31.12
CA ASN A 444 25.86 -24.48 31.40
C ASN A 444 27.29 -24.24 30.92
N GLU A 445 27.92 -23.18 31.34
CA GLU A 445 29.37 -23.03 31.22
C GLU A 445 30.00 -23.73 32.44
N ILE A 446 30.44 -24.96 32.22
CA ILE A 446 31.26 -25.70 33.21
C ILE A 446 32.67 -25.10 33.13
N ILE A 447 32.99 -24.22 34.07
CA ILE A 447 34.36 -23.68 34.21
C ILE A 447 35.17 -24.68 35.01
N TYR A 448 36.13 -25.32 34.36
CA TYR A 448 37.10 -26.17 35.01
C TYR A 448 38.20 -25.34 35.67
N ILE A 449 38.61 -25.73 36.88
CA ILE A 449 39.73 -25.08 37.56
C ILE A 449 41.03 -25.77 37.12
N TYR A 450 41.99 -24.97 36.66
CA TYR A 450 43.29 -25.38 36.21
C TYR A 450 44.37 -24.88 37.18
N ASP A 451 45.42 -25.67 37.35
CA ASP A 451 46.62 -25.22 38.05
C ASP A 451 47.51 -24.31 37.12
N ARG A 452 48.68 -23.88 37.66
CA ARG A 452 49.64 -23.05 36.90
C ARG A 452 50.24 -23.73 35.67
N ALA A 453 50.20 -25.07 35.60
CA ALA A 453 50.69 -25.86 34.48
C ALA A 453 49.61 -26.15 33.44
N HIS A 454 48.37 -25.63 33.62
CA HIS A 454 47.17 -25.90 32.81
C HIS A 454 46.63 -27.35 32.97
N ASP A 455 46.96 -28.01 34.07
CA ASP A 455 46.36 -29.30 34.40
C ASP A 455 45.11 -29.13 35.28
N PHE A 456 44.12 -30.03 35.15
CA PHE A 456 42.89 -29.98 35.96
C PHE A 456 43.23 -30.13 37.42
N ILE A 457 42.70 -29.24 38.27
CA ILE A 457 42.72 -29.46 39.70
C ILE A 457 41.65 -30.49 40.00
N LEU A 458 42.08 -31.63 40.59
CA LEU A 458 41.20 -32.76 40.90
C LEU A 458 40.75 -32.72 42.35
N ASP A 459 39.55 -33.22 42.62
CA ASP A 459 39.07 -33.48 43.96
C ASP A 459 39.75 -34.76 44.56
N ARG A 460 39.40 -35.10 45.80
CA ARG A 460 39.96 -36.27 46.51
C ARG A 460 39.59 -37.61 45.85
N ALA A 461 38.60 -37.62 44.93
CA ALA A 461 38.15 -38.79 44.19
C ALA A 461 38.79 -38.87 42.79
N GLY A 462 39.60 -37.86 42.40
CA GLY A 462 40.23 -37.77 41.09
C GLY A 462 39.36 -37.17 39.98
N SER A 463 38.27 -36.48 40.35
CA SER A 463 37.42 -35.77 39.39
C SER A 463 37.83 -34.31 39.28
N PRO A 464 37.78 -33.69 38.09
CA PRO A 464 38.06 -32.26 37.90
C PRO A 464 37.16 -31.39 38.80
N LEU A 465 37.76 -30.44 39.50
CA LEU A 465 37.02 -29.43 40.25
C LEU A 465 36.35 -28.47 39.29
N LEU A 466 35.04 -28.32 39.48
CA LEU A 466 34.18 -27.44 38.70
C LEU A 466 33.78 -26.25 39.56
N ILE A 467 33.89 -25.04 39.03
CA ILE A 467 33.09 -23.93 39.53
C ILE A 467 31.77 -24.02 38.78
N ARG A 468 30.71 -24.43 39.46
CA ARG A 468 29.37 -24.09 39.00
C ARG A 468 29.16 -22.62 39.34
N ASP A 469 29.23 -21.78 38.33
CA ASP A 469 28.67 -20.46 38.48
C ASP A 469 27.15 -20.64 38.62
N TYR A 470 26.65 -20.28 39.81
CA TYR A 470 25.22 -20.27 40.04
C TYR A 470 24.66 -19.20 39.10
N ALA A 471 23.78 -19.62 38.20
CA ALA A 471 23.07 -18.85 37.22
C ALA A 471 23.12 -17.34 37.50
N ASP A 472 23.82 -16.60 36.69
CA ASP A 472 23.58 -15.17 36.58
C ASP A 472 22.10 -15.04 36.22
N TYR A 473 21.32 -14.47 37.15
CA TYR A 473 19.94 -14.09 36.85
C TYR A 473 20.03 -12.97 35.86
N THR A 474 19.89 -13.26 34.58
CA THR A 474 19.71 -12.22 33.58
C THR A 474 18.38 -11.56 33.89
N VAL A 475 18.45 -10.35 34.39
CA VAL A 475 17.25 -9.51 34.56
C VAL A 475 16.67 -9.30 33.16
N THR A 476 15.44 -9.76 32.95
CA THR A 476 14.76 -9.52 31.67
C THR A 476 14.75 -8.02 31.39
N VAL A 477 15.24 -7.62 30.24
CA VAL A 477 15.17 -6.23 29.79
C VAL A 477 13.71 -5.76 29.91
N GLY A 478 13.49 -4.62 30.59
CA GLY A 478 12.13 -4.14 30.89
C GLY A 478 11.52 -4.63 32.21
N ALA A 479 12.20 -5.47 33.02
CA ALA A 479 11.69 -5.84 34.34
C ALA A 479 11.63 -4.66 35.31
N ASP A 480 12.58 -3.74 35.24
CA ASP A 480 12.60 -2.44 35.97
C ASP A 480 12.82 -1.31 34.95
N PRO A 481 11.78 -0.90 34.22
CA PRO A 481 11.92 0.06 33.14
C PRO A 481 12.43 1.40 33.62
N GLN A 482 13.38 1.95 32.88
CA GLN A 482 14.08 3.19 33.23
C GLN A 482 13.69 4.34 32.31
N VAL A 483 13.57 5.52 32.87
CA VAL A 483 13.47 6.80 32.14
C VAL A 483 14.72 7.62 32.38
N MET A 484 15.31 8.10 31.30
CA MET A 484 16.46 8.98 31.30
C MET A 484 16.00 10.43 31.20
N LEU A 485 16.45 11.28 32.12
CA LEU A 485 16.25 12.74 32.05
C LEU A 485 17.57 13.41 31.76
N ARG A 486 17.60 14.33 30.79
CA ARG A 486 18.68 15.31 30.62
C ARG A 486 18.10 16.69 30.39
N TRP A 487 18.90 17.71 30.58
CA TRP A 487 18.49 19.08 30.29
C TRP A 487 19.60 19.89 29.62
N SER A 488 19.17 20.89 28.90
CA SER A 488 20.00 21.91 28.29
C SER A 488 19.64 23.27 28.88
N ASP A 489 20.61 24.12 29.10
CA ASP A 489 20.40 25.51 29.55
C ASP A 489 20.69 26.56 28.46
N ASP A 490 20.91 26.10 27.22
CA ASP A 490 21.25 26.90 26.03
C ASP A 490 20.35 26.61 24.82
N GLY A 491 19.11 26.22 25.09
CA GLY A 491 18.11 25.98 24.04
C GLY A 491 18.30 24.68 23.26
N GLY A 492 19.06 23.70 23.79
CA GLY A 492 19.26 22.40 23.16
C GLY A 492 20.62 22.20 22.49
N HIS A 493 21.54 23.18 22.58
CA HIS A 493 22.87 23.07 21.97
C HIS A 493 23.82 22.18 22.76
N THR A 494 23.77 22.25 24.09
CA THR A 494 24.55 21.39 24.97
C THR A 494 23.66 20.72 26.01
N TRP A 495 23.95 19.46 26.32
CA TRP A 495 23.12 18.66 27.21
C TRP A 495 23.89 18.20 28.44
N SER A 496 23.18 18.09 29.58
CA SER A 496 23.68 17.45 30.80
C SER A 496 23.87 15.95 30.58
N ASN A 497 24.56 15.29 31.50
CA ASN A 497 24.52 13.83 31.60
C ASN A 497 23.09 13.33 31.83
N GLU A 498 22.82 12.12 31.44
CA GLU A 498 21.55 11.45 31.70
C GLU A 498 21.37 11.07 33.16
N HIS A 499 20.20 11.31 33.70
CA HIS A 499 19.80 10.98 35.05
C HIS A 499 18.70 9.93 35.01
N TRP A 500 19.05 8.70 35.31
CA TRP A 500 18.17 7.53 35.22
C TRP A 500 17.25 7.42 36.43
N LYS A 501 15.97 7.03 36.19
CA LYS A 501 14.97 6.74 37.20
C LYS A 501 14.09 5.59 36.75
N SER A 502 13.80 4.67 37.69
CA SER A 502 12.83 3.61 37.50
C SER A 502 11.41 4.18 37.29
N MET A 503 10.62 3.48 36.51
CA MET A 503 9.16 3.66 36.39
C MET A 503 8.39 2.67 37.27
N GLY A 504 9.08 1.84 38.02
CA GLY A 504 8.52 0.82 38.88
C GLY A 504 8.42 -0.54 38.20
N GLN A 505 8.83 -1.57 38.93
CA GLN A 505 8.70 -2.98 38.53
C GLN A 505 7.22 -3.38 38.46
N ILE A 506 6.92 -4.51 37.84
CA ILE A 506 5.55 -5.01 37.74
C ILE A 506 4.81 -4.96 39.09
N GLY A 507 3.62 -4.42 39.08
CA GLY A 507 2.78 -4.29 40.29
C GLY A 507 3.11 -3.15 41.23
N GLN A 508 4.19 -2.38 41.00
CA GLN A 508 4.53 -1.19 41.81
C GLN A 508 3.75 0.05 41.35
N THR A 509 2.43 -0.03 41.36
CA THR A 509 1.53 1.03 40.84
C THR A 509 1.59 2.34 41.60
N GLY A 510 2.10 2.37 42.81
CA GLY A 510 2.30 3.58 43.64
C GLY A 510 3.67 4.25 43.47
N TYR A 511 4.49 3.78 42.54
CA TYR A 511 5.82 4.35 42.31
C TYR A 511 5.75 5.73 41.68
N ARG A 512 6.64 6.64 42.14
CA ARG A 512 6.71 8.02 41.61
C ARG A 512 8.07 8.27 40.98
N THR A 513 8.09 8.51 39.68
CA THR A 513 9.30 8.89 38.95
C THR A 513 9.59 10.35 39.15
N ILE A 514 10.52 10.68 40.05
CA ILE A 514 10.84 12.05 40.43
C ILE A 514 12.35 12.29 40.48
N TRP A 515 12.81 13.34 39.82
CA TRP A 515 14.17 13.87 39.92
C TRP A 515 14.17 15.09 40.82
N ARG A 516 15.21 15.26 41.63
CA ARG A 516 15.35 16.35 42.57
C ARG A 516 16.71 17.04 42.41
N ARG A 517 16.80 18.31 42.85
CA ARG A 517 18.05 19.09 42.81
C ARG A 517 18.53 19.33 41.37
N LEU A 518 17.65 19.78 40.53
CA LEU A 518 17.94 20.02 39.10
C LEU A 518 18.75 21.33 38.87
N GLY A 519 19.14 22.01 39.93
CA GLY A 519 19.98 23.19 39.86
C GLY A 519 19.26 24.46 39.46
N MET A 520 20.02 25.46 39.11
CA MET A 520 19.53 26.76 38.69
C MET A 520 19.81 26.96 37.20
N THR A 521 18.89 27.60 36.49
CA THR A 521 19.09 27.95 35.08
C THR A 521 20.31 28.85 34.89
N LEU A 522 21.04 28.66 33.78
CA LEU A 522 22.18 29.49 33.42
C LEU A 522 21.74 30.87 32.93
N LYS A 523 22.71 31.72 32.54
CA LYS A 523 22.50 33.09 32.11
C LYS A 523 21.50 33.24 30.96
N LEU A 524 21.48 32.33 30.03
CA LEU A 524 20.55 32.35 28.89
C LEU A 524 19.10 32.04 29.28
N ARG A 525 18.88 31.41 30.45
CA ARG A 525 17.54 31.11 31.03
C ARG A 525 16.66 30.26 30.14
N ASP A 526 17.24 29.54 29.19
CA ASP A 526 16.57 28.76 28.17
C ASP A 526 16.73 27.26 28.46
N ARG A 527 16.07 26.80 29.54
CA ARG A 527 16.13 25.40 29.91
C ARG A 527 15.15 24.59 29.11
N VAL A 528 15.69 23.55 28.43
CA VAL A 528 14.94 22.51 27.76
C VAL A 528 15.16 21.21 28.52
N TYR A 529 14.10 20.49 28.81
CA TYR A 529 14.14 19.15 29.34
C TYR A 529 13.90 18.13 28.24
N GLU A 530 14.57 16.99 28.36
CA GLU A 530 14.36 15.85 27.50
C GLU A 530 14.30 14.59 28.34
N ILE A 531 13.27 13.77 28.08
CA ILE A 531 13.14 12.43 28.63
C ILE A 531 13.20 11.41 27.50
N SER A 532 13.80 10.25 27.76
CA SER A 532 13.88 9.16 26.82
C SER A 532 13.88 7.82 27.54
N GLY A 533 13.61 6.76 26.81
CA GLY A 533 13.66 5.38 27.29
C GLY A 533 13.86 4.39 26.15
N THR A 534 14.37 3.20 26.50
CA THR A 534 14.69 2.14 25.55
C THR A 534 14.12 0.79 25.96
N ASP A 535 13.53 0.69 27.14
CA ASP A 535 12.94 -0.57 27.62
C ASP A 535 11.70 -0.94 26.81
N PRO A 536 11.54 -2.22 26.45
CA PRO A 536 10.43 -2.72 25.61
C PRO A 536 9.15 -2.92 26.43
N VAL A 537 8.64 -1.85 27.02
CA VAL A 537 7.43 -1.83 27.84
C VAL A 537 6.46 -0.76 27.38
N GLN A 538 5.18 -0.90 27.71
CA GLN A 538 4.20 0.13 27.47
C GLN A 538 4.55 1.41 28.22
N ILE A 539 4.66 2.52 27.51
CA ILE A 539 4.94 3.83 28.09
C ILE A 539 3.72 4.72 27.90
N ALA A 540 3.07 5.10 28.99
CA ALA A 540 1.99 6.07 28.99
C ALA A 540 2.38 7.25 29.90
N ILE A 541 2.65 8.40 29.29
CA ILE A 541 3.01 9.65 29.97
C ILE A 541 1.84 10.61 29.82
N MET A 542 1.26 11.02 30.94
CA MET A 542 0.14 11.97 30.99
C MET A 542 0.61 13.42 31.14
N GLY A 543 1.74 13.62 31.84
CA GLY A 543 2.26 14.96 32.08
C GLY A 543 3.56 14.97 32.86
N ALA A 544 4.05 16.18 33.13
CA ALA A 544 5.19 16.39 34.00
C ALA A 544 4.96 17.64 34.89
N GLU A 545 5.20 17.50 36.17
CA GLU A 545 5.10 18.60 37.15
C GLU A 545 6.48 19.09 37.50
N LEU A 546 6.72 20.39 37.31
CA LEU A 546 7.98 21.03 37.59
C LEU A 546 7.83 22.00 38.80
N HIS A 547 8.59 21.72 39.86
CA HIS A 547 8.66 22.62 41.01
C HIS A 547 9.82 23.61 40.85
N VAL A 548 9.50 24.89 40.69
CA VAL A 548 10.47 25.97 40.45
C VAL A 548 10.27 27.14 41.41
N SER A 549 11.34 27.87 41.69
CA SER A 549 11.31 29.16 42.37
C SER A 549 12.05 30.21 41.55
N PRO A 550 11.49 31.40 41.34
CA PRO A 550 12.22 32.49 40.73
C PRO A 550 13.36 32.94 41.68
N THR A 551 14.46 33.38 41.11
CA THR A 551 15.56 33.99 41.87
C THR A 551 15.60 35.48 41.60
N ASN A 552 16.07 36.24 42.58
CA ASN A 552 16.22 37.68 42.46
C ASN A 552 17.53 38.10 41.73
N ALA A 553 18.20 37.16 41.05
CA ALA A 553 19.47 37.40 40.37
C ALA A 553 19.34 37.33 38.84
#